data_5f0eb2b1521aeeb83feebaf3c4f87799
#
_entry.id   5f0eb2b1521aeeb83feebaf3c4f87799
#
_cell.length_a   1.000
_cell.length_b   1.000
_cell.length_c   1.000
_cell.angle_alpha   90.00
_cell.angle_beta   90.00
_cell.angle_gamma   90.00
#
_symmetry.space_group_name_H-M   'P 1'
#
loop_
_entity.id
_entity.type
_entity.pdbx_description
1 polymer ?
#
loop_
_entity_poly.entity_id
_entity_poly.type
_entity_poly.pdbx_seq_one_letter_code
_entity_poly.pdbx_strand_id
1 'polypeptide(L)'
;GSRFYVNPNDFLEAENADVDVINRRIKNGFKELIATTKEPIITESWLQYYEPTEGRGHNAHNHNRWQFNEERPNMYSGGYYLSDGEPIKDHPYSGVFAFHVRGEKHFVRPKAGMLLIWPHDIVHSVEPFYGKKHRAVINFNIQV
;
A
#
# COMPACT_ATOMS: atom_id res chain seq x y z
N GLY A 1 1.03 -8.75 -12.62
CA GLY A 1 0.20 -7.85 -11.86
C GLY A 1 -0.50 -8.49 -10.69
N SER A 2 -1.13 -7.70 -9.95
CA SER A 2 -2.03 -8.10 -8.87
C SER A 2 -3.47 -8.20 -9.39
N ARG A 3 -4.32 -8.90 -8.65
CA ARG A 3 -5.75 -8.95 -8.94
C ARG A 3 -6.51 -8.03 -7.99
N PHE A 4 -7.54 -7.39 -8.50
CA PHE A 4 -8.45 -6.56 -7.74
C PHE A 4 -9.77 -7.32 -7.57
N TYR A 5 -10.20 -7.54 -6.34
CA TYR A 5 -11.37 -8.36 -6.02
C TYR A 5 -12.62 -7.56 -5.73
N VAL A 6 -12.48 -6.29 -5.51
CA VAL A 6 -13.59 -5.41 -5.20
C VAL A 6 -13.50 -4.22 -6.12
N ASN A 7 -14.60 -3.51 -6.32
CA ASN A 7 -14.56 -2.24 -7.01
C ASN A 7 -13.42 -1.41 -6.43
N PRO A 8 -12.43 -1.04 -7.24
CA PRO A 8 -11.11 -0.66 -6.77
C PRO A 8 -11.07 0.59 -5.90
N ASN A 9 -12.10 1.40 -5.84
CA ASN A 9 -11.96 2.72 -5.24
C ASN A 9 -12.70 2.92 -3.91
N ASP A 10 -13.41 1.92 -3.40
CA ASP A 10 -14.29 2.07 -2.26
C ASP A 10 -14.26 0.93 -1.23
N PHE A 11 -13.21 0.12 -1.22
CA PHE A 11 -13.14 -1.04 -0.33
C PHE A 11 -13.38 -0.69 1.14
N LEU A 12 -12.77 0.40 1.63
CA LEU A 12 -12.88 0.82 3.02
C LEU A 12 -14.18 1.58 3.35
N GLU A 13 -15.07 1.78 2.38
CA GLU A 13 -16.40 2.34 2.59
C GLU A 13 -17.45 1.26 2.91
N ALA A 14 -17.09 -0.01 2.84
CA ALA A 14 -18.00 -1.10 3.11
C ALA A 14 -18.52 -1.07 4.56
N GLU A 15 -19.80 -1.29 4.74
CA GLU A 15 -20.43 -1.39 6.06
C GLU A 15 -20.15 -2.79 6.64
N ASN A 16 -19.05 -2.90 7.37
CA ASN A 16 -18.60 -4.16 7.97
C ASN A 16 -17.75 -3.86 9.20
N ALA A 17 -17.96 -4.62 10.27
CA ALA A 17 -17.27 -4.40 11.55
C ALA A 17 -15.74 -4.56 11.41
N ASP A 18 -15.28 -5.53 10.61
CA ASP A 18 -13.85 -5.76 10.39
C ASP A 18 -13.22 -4.61 9.57
N VAL A 19 -13.95 -4.11 8.59
CA VAL A 19 -13.53 -2.93 7.80
C VAL A 19 -13.45 -1.69 8.71
N ASP A 20 -14.36 -1.51 9.65
CA ASP A 20 -14.32 -0.40 10.61
C ASP A 20 -13.07 -0.46 11.49
N VAL A 21 -12.64 -1.64 11.91
CA VAL A 21 -11.42 -1.83 12.67
C VAL A 21 -10.20 -1.44 11.83
N ILE A 22 -10.16 -1.86 10.58
CA ILE A 22 -9.06 -1.53 9.65
C ILE A 22 -9.00 -0.02 9.41
N ASN A 23 -10.14 0.62 9.17
CA ASN A 23 -10.22 2.07 8.99
C ASN A 23 -9.62 2.82 10.19
N ARG A 24 -9.97 2.42 11.39
CA ARG A 24 -9.43 3.04 12.61
C ARG A 24 -7.92 2.84 12.73
N ARG A 25 -7.43 1.65 12.45
CA ARG A 25 -5.98 1.37 12.50
C ARG A 25 -5.21 2.20 11.50
N ILE A 26 -5.71 2.32 10.27
CA ILE A 26 -5.09 3.12 9.24
C ILE A 26 -5.07 4.59 9.63
N LYS A 27 -6.21 5.14 10.02
CA LYS A 27 -6.34 6.56 10.38
C LYS A 27 -5.51 6.92 11.62
N ASN A 28 -5.54 6.08 12.64
CA ASN A 28 -4.76 6.30 13.86
C ASN A 28 -3.26 6.20 13.59
N GLY A 29 -2.83 5.19 12.83
CA GLY A 29 -1.44 5.04 12.42
C GLY A 29 -0.95 6.22 11.57
N PHE A 30 -1.78 6.67 10.64
CA PHE A 30 -1.50 7.85 9.82
C PHE A 30 -1.29 9.10 10.67
N LYS A 31 -2.21 9.38 11.60
CA LYS A 31 -2.10 10.54 12.50
C LYS A 31 -0.81 10.49 13.32
N GLU A 32 -0.46 9.33 13.82
CA GLU A 32 0.76 9.12 14.61
C GLU A 32 2.01 9.33 13.75
N LEU A 33 2.06 8.74 12.55
CA LEU A 33 3.23 8.80 11.68
C LEU A 33 3.52 10.21 11.17
N ILE A 34 2.51 10.98 10.83
CA ILE A 34 2.69 12.35 10.33
C ILE A 34 2.47 13.41 11.42
N ALA A 35 2.28 13.00 12.66
CA ALA A 35 2.10 13.88 13.81
C ALA A 35 1.03 14.95 13.61
N THR A 36 -0.15 14.55 13.15
CA THR A 36 -1.30 15.44 12.94
C THR A 36 -2.44 15.11 13.91
N THR A 37 -3.19 16.15 14.31
CA THR A 37 -4.44 16.01 15.06
C THR A 37 -5.66 16.11 14.15
N LYS A 38 -5.47 16.48 12.89
CA LYS A 38 -6.56 16.58 11.92
C LYS A 38 -7.08 15.20 11.56
N GLU A 39 -8.39 15.08 11.37
CA GLU A 39 -9.00 13.84 10.93
C GLU A 39 -8.70 13.56 9.45
N PRO A 40 -8.02 12.47 9.11
CA PRO A 40 -7.70 12.16 7.73
C PRO A 40 -8.91 11.63 6.97
N ILE A 41 -8.89 11.81 5.66
CA ILE A 41 -9.91 11.31 4.74
C ILE A 41 -9.28 10.32 3.79
N ILE A 42 -9.79 9.09 3.76
CA ILE A 42 -9.40 8.10 2.76
C ILE A 42 -10.21 8.38 1.51
N THR A 43 -9.54 8.76 0.43
CA THR A 43 -10.18 9.15 -0.82
C THR A 43 -10.42 7.97 -1.76
N GLU A 44 -9.52 6.99 -1.73
CA GLU A 44 -9.61 5.78 -2.53
C GLU A 44 -9.05 4.61 -1.72
N SER A 45 -9.60 3.43 -1.92
CA SER A 45 -9.10 2.20 -1.30
C SER A 45 -9.44 0.97 -2.13
N TRP A 46 -8.52 0.01 -2.18
CA TRP A 46 -8.73 -1.23 -2.93
C TRP A 46 -7.96 -2.38 -2.30
N LEU A 47 -8.52 -3.58 -2.42
CA LEU A 47 -7.85 -4.81 -2.02
C LEU A 47 -6.99 -5.30 -3.18
N GLN A 48 -5.71 -5.49 -2.92
CA GLN A 48 -4.76 -6.04 -3.85
C GLN A 48 -4.31 -7.41 -3.37
N TYR A 49 -4.36 -8.37 -4.27
CA TYR A 49 -4.18 -9.77 -3.94
C TYR A 49 -3.16 -10.41 -4.86
N TYR A 50 -2.16 -11.05 -4.26
CA TYR A 50 -1.09 -11.75 -4.98
C TYR A 50 -1.22 -13.24 -4.75
N GLU A 51 -1.31 -14.02 -5.83
CA GLU A 51 -1.30 -15.46 -5.75
C GLU A 51 0.11 -15.99 -5.46
N PRO A 52 0.23 -17.12 -4.71
CA PRO A 52 1.53 -17.71 -4.48
C PRO A 52 2.17 -18.15 -5.79
N THR A 53 3.48 -18.04 -5.88
CA THR A 53 4.32 -18.54 -6.99
C THR A 53 4.13 -17.88 -8.37
N GLU A 54 3.32 -16.84 -8.50
CA GLU A 54 3.10 -16.21 -9.80
C GLU A 54 4.21 -15.24 -10.24
N GLY A 55 5.07 -14.82 -9.33
CA GLY A 55 6.17 -13.93 -9.68
C GLY A 55 5.74 -12.57 -10.20
N ARG A 56 4.61 -12.04 -9.74
CA ARG A 56 4.09 -10.75 -10.16
C ARG A 56 4.43 -9.65 -9.18
N GLY A 57 4.68 -8.47 -9.71
CA GLY A 57 4.98 -7.28 -8.94
C GLY A 57 4.39 -6.04 -9.62
N HIS A 58 4.86 -4.89 -9.22
CA HIS A 58 4.49 -3.61 -9.81
C HIS A 58 5.72 -2.87 -10.32
N ASN A 59 5.62 -2.35 -11.53
CA ASN A 59 6.61 -1.44 -12.07
C ASN A 59 6.66 -0.14 -11.27
N ALA A 60 7.78 0.54 -11.36
CA ALA A 60 7.95 1.83 -10.72
C ALA A 60 6.90 2.83 -11.20
N HIS A 61 6.21 3.45 -10.26
CA HIS A 61 5.15 4.43 -10.52
C HIS A 61 4.94 5.33 -9.30
N ASN A 62 4.16 6.35 -9.46
CA ASN A 62 3.64 7.15 -8.35
C ASN A 62 2.12 7.32 -8.48
N HIS A 63 1.50 7.87 -7.46
CA HIS A 63 0.06 8.10 -7.46
C HIS A 63 -0.31 9.52 -7.85
N ASN A 64 0.63 10.29 -8.35
CA ASN A 64 0.36 11.60 -8.90
C ASN A 64 -0.25 11.45 -10.28
N ARG A 65 -1.58 11.30 -10.33
CA ARG A 65 -2.35 11.12 -11.57
C ARG A 65 -2.47 12.41 -12.38
N TRP A 66 -2.15 13.53 -11.77
CA TRP A 66 -2.27 14.84 -12.38
C TRP A 66 -0.92 15.26 -12.91
N GLN A 67 -0.73 15.15 -14.19
CA GLN A 67 0.53 15.44 -14.87
C GLN A 67 0.88 16.94 -14.89
N PHE A 68 0.19 17.76 -14.15
CA PHE A 68 0.30 19.21 -14.23
C PHE A 68 0.75 19.82 -12.90
N ASN A 69 1.97 19.58 -12.48
CA ASN A 69 2.67 20.35 -11.43
C ASN A 69 1.82 20.81 -10.21
N GLU A 70 0.71 20.18 -9.95
CA GLU A 70 -0.08 20.46 -8.75
C GLU A 70 0.61 19.81 -7.56
N GLU A 71 1.21 20.62 -6.73
CA GLU A 71 1.66 20.18 -5.42
C GLU A 71 0.44 19.78 -4.60
N ARG A 72 0.46 18.56 -4.09
CA ARG A 72 -0.55 18.06 -3.15
C ARG A 72 0.14 17.66 -1.85
N PRO A 73 0.60 18.64 -1.07
CA PRO A 73 1.45 18.39 0.10
C PRO A 73 0.77 17.58 1.20
N ASN A 74 -0.57 17.51 1.16
CA ASN A 74 -1.37 16.83 2.18
C ASN A 74 -1.91 15.48 1.73
N MET A 75 -1.43 14.96 0.59
CA MET A 75 -1.86 13.67 0.06
C MET A 75 -0.78 12.60 0.20
N TYR A 76 -1.22 11.45 0.65
CA TYR A 76 -0.38 10.30 0.90
C TYR A 76 -1.00 9.06 0.28
N SER A 77 -0.16 8.08 0.05
CA SER A 77 -0.57 6.74 -0.34
C SER A 77 -0.11 5.75 0.71
N GLY A 78 -0.74 4.61 0.79
CA GLY A 78 -0.36 3.62 1.77
C GLY A 78 -0.84 2.22 1.44
N GLY A 79 -0.37 1.29 2.24
CA GLY A 79 -0.77 -0.10 2.21
C GLY A 79 -0.84 -0.67 3.62
N TYR A 80 -1.91 -1.39 3.89
CA TYR A 80 -2.08 -2.15 5.12
C TYR A 80 -2.07 -3.63 4.76
N TYR A 81 -1.08 -4.37 5.28
CA TYR A 81 -0.85 -5.76 4.92
C TYR A 81 -1.67 -6.69 5.80
N LEU A 82 -2.67 -7.36 5.22
CA LEU A 82 -3.47 -8.39 5.90
C LEU A 82 -2.69 -9.70 6.00
N SER A 83 -1.93 -10.03 4.96
CA SER A 83 -1.02 -11.17 4.95
C SER A 83 0.20 -10.85 4.11
N ASP A 84 1.35 -11.38 4.49
CA ASP A 84 2.60 -11.20 3.73
C ASP A 84 2.85 -12.31 2.71
N GLY A 85 2.04 -13.37 2.74
CA GLY A 85 2.13 -14.50 1.82
C GLY A 85 3.31 -15.44 2.07
N GLU A 86 4.02 -15.28 3.18
CA GLU A 86 5.17 -16.12 3.55
C GLU A 86 6.17 -16.25 2.39
N PRO A 87 6.94 -15.19 2.07
CA PRO A 87 7.91 -15.22 0.97
C PRO A 87 8.87 -16.40 1.09
N ILE A 88 9.15 -17.06 -0.04
CA ILE A 88 10.07 -18.21 -0.05
C ILE A 88 11.52 -17.74 -0.02
N LYS A 89 12.37 -18.51 0.66
CA LYS A 89 13.78 -18.15 0.91
C LYS A 89 14.64 -18.06 -0.34
N ASP A 90 14.29 -18.82 -1.39
CA ASP A 90 15.05 -18.83 -2.64
C ASP A 90 14.92 -17.54 -3.44
N HIS A 91 13.97 -16.68 -3.08
CA HIS A 91 13.76 -15.37 -3.66
C HIS A 91 13.87 -14.30 -2.57
N PRO A 92 15.08 -13.88 -2.19
CA PRO A 92 15.28 -12.99 -1.04
C PRO A 92 14.64 -11.62 -1.17
N TYR A 93 14.36 -11.17 -2.38
CA TYR A 93 13.64 -9.91 -2.64
C TYR A 93 12.18 -10.11 -2.98
N SER A 94 11.63 -11.31 -2.77
CA SER A 94 10.23 -11.62 -3.09
C SER A 94 9.28 -10.61 -2.47
N GLY A 95 8.53 -9.90 -3.32
CA GLY A 95 7.51 -8.95 -2.91
C GLY A 95 8.00 -7.76 -2.08
N VAL A 96 9.30 -7.48 -2.08
CA VAL A 96 9.87 -6.34 -1.36
C VAL A 96 9.39 -5.05 -1.99
N PHE A 97 8.99 -4.11 -1.16
CA PHE A 97 8.57 -2.79 -1.57
C PHE A 97 9.80 -1.88 -1.70
N ALA A 98 9.87 -1.12 -2.77
CA ALA A 98 10.99 -0.21 -3.01
C ALA A 98 10.50 1.22 -3.23
N PHE A 99 11.06 2.16 -2.49
CA PHE A 99 10.90 3.59 -2.73
C PHE A 99 12.10 4.09 -3.54
N HIS A 100 11.81 4.84 -4.59
CA HIS A 100 12.83 5.40 -5.48
C HIS A 100 13.01 6.88 -5.14
N VAL A 101 14.08 7.22 -4.45
CA VAL A 101 14.35 8.58 -3.99
C VAL A 101 15.77 8.98 -4.42
N ARG A 102 15.87 10.05 -5.21
CA ARG A 102 17.15 10.61 -5.67
C ARG A 102 18.09 9.56 -6.31
N GLY A 103 17.51 8.68 -7.13
CA GLY A 103 18.26 7.64 -7.81
C GLY A 103 18.62 6.42 -6.97
N GLU A 104 18.23 6.40 -5.72
CA GLU A 104 18.45 5.28 -4.80
C GLU A 104 17.15 4.52 -4.53
N LYS A 105 17.24 3.20 -4.35
CA LYS A 105 16.14 2.36 -3.92
C LYS A 105 16.24 2.10 -2.43
N HIS A 106 15.15 2.35 -1.71
CA HIS A 106 15.02 2.04 -0.29
C HIS A 106 14.01 0.91 -0.14
N PHE A 107 14.46 -0.22 0.38
CA PHE A 107 13.65 -1.42 0.46
C PHE A 107 12.94 -1.55 1.80
N VAL A 108 11.69 -1.96 1.75
CA VAL A 108 10.91 -2.35 2.91
C VAL A 108 10.34 -3.74 2.66
N ARG A 109 10.57 -4.66 3.59
CA ARG A 109 10.00 -6.00 3.53
C ARG A 109 8.64 -6.00 4.24
N PRO A 110 7.54 -6.13 3.50
CA PRO A 110 6.21 -6.16 4.12
C PRO A 110 6.02 -7.37 5.03
N LYS A 111 5.32 -7.13 6.13
CA LYS A 111 4.89 -8.19 7.07
C LYS A 111 3.42 -8.00 7.41
N ALA A 112 2.75 -9.09 7.74
CA ALA A 112 1.35 -9.03 8.18
C ALA A 112 1.19 -8.03 9.35
N GLY A 113 0.18 -7.18 9.27
CA GLY A 113 -0.08 -6.12 10.23
C GLY A 113 0.70 -4.83 10.02
N MET A 114 1.60 -4.78 9.03
CA MET A 114 2.38 -3.59 8.73
C MET A 114 1.53 -2.55 7.99
N LEU A 115 1.69 -1.29 8.41
CA LEU A 115 1.16 -0.12 7.73
C LEU A 115 2.31 0.67 7.11
N LEU A 116 2.29 0.83 5.79
CA LEU A 116 3.21 1.69 5.07
C LEU A 116 2.47 2.93 4.59
N ILE A 117 3.07 4.10 4.78
CA ILE A 117 2.53 5.38 4.30
C ILE A 117 3.67 6.17 3.69
N TRP A 118 3.40 6.79 2.54
CA TRP A 118 4.37 7.62 1.84
C TRP A 118 3.68 8.79 1.14
N PRO A 119 4.40 9.90 0.89
CA PRO A 119 3.86 10.98 0.05
C PRO A 119 3.44 10.45 -1.31
N HIS A 120 2.31 10.90 -1.83
CA HIS A 120 1.70 10.36 -3.05
C HIS A 120 2.59 10.48 -4.31
N ASP A 121 3.53 11.41 -4.31
CA ASP A 121 4.43 11.67 -5.44
C ASP A 121 5.73 10.83 -5.42
N ILE A 122 5.97 10.07 -4.36
CA ILE A 122 7.12 9.17 -4.29
C ILE A 122 6.95 7.99 -5.25
N VAL A 123 7.90 7.84 -6.14
CA VAL A 123 7.95 6.69 -7.05
C VAL A 123 8.27 5.43 -6.25
N HIS A 124 7.50 4.40 -6.47
CA HIS A 124 7.67 3.12 -5.78
C HIS A 124 7.40 1.94 -6.71
N SER A 125 7.88 0.79 -6.30
CA SER A 125 7.71 -0.46 -7.03
C SER A 125 7.59 -1.63 -6.06
N VAL A 126 7.08 -2.75 -6.55
CA VAL A 126 7.03 -4.00 -5.80
C VAL A 126 7.77 -5.05 -6.61
N GLU A 127 8.79 -5.65 -6.00
CA GLU A 127 9.51 -6.77 -6.60
C GLU A 127 8.57 -7.97 -6.77
N PRO A 128 8.81 -8.82 -7.79
CA PRO A 128 7.97 -9.99 -8.01
C PRO A 128 7.78 -10.82 -6.74
N PHE A 129 6.53 -11.21 -6.48
CA PHE A 129 6.19 -11.97 -5.29
C PHE A 129 6.22 -13.47 -5.56
N TYR A 130 6.95 -14.21 -4.73
CA TYR A 130 6.97 -15.67 -4.67
C TYR A 130 6.75 -16.06 -3.21
N GLY A 131 5.65 -16.71 -2.91
CA GLY A 131 5.27 -17.05 -1.56
C GLY A 131 4.63 -18.42 -1.44
N LYS A 132 4.46 -18.86 -0.21
CA LYS A 132 3.78 -20.11 0.12
C LYS A 132 2.27 -19.96 0.18
N LYS A 133 1.82 -18.72 0.47
CA LYS A 133 0.42 -18.35 0.64
C LYS A 133 0.12 -17.09 -0.15
N HIS A 134 -1.15 -16.75 -0.25
CA HIS A 134 -1.57 -15.50 -0.84
C HIS A 134 -1.11 -14.31 0.00
N ARG A 135 -0.68 -13.25 -0.67
CA ARG A 135 -0.47 -11.95 -0.04
C ARG A 135 -1.70 -11.09 -0.28
N ALA A 136 -2.18 -10.43 0.75
CA ALA A 136 -3.29 -9.50 0.66
C ALA A 136 -2.91 -8.16 1.29
N VAL A 137 -3.12 -7.08 0.56
CA VAL A 137 -2.84 -5.73 1.03
C VAL A 137 -4.01 -4.82 0.65
N ILE A 138 -4.41 -3.97 1.60
CA ILE A 138 -5.36 -2.91 1.34
C ILE A 138 -4.55 -1.66 1.02
N ASN A 139 -4.63 -1.22 -0.22
CA ASN A 139 -4.02 0.02 -0.66
C ASN A 139 -5.02 1.17 -0.53
N PHE A 140 -4.51 2.35 -0.28
CA PHE A 140 -5.36 3.53 -0.12
C PHE A 140 -4.61 4.81 -0.47
N ASN A 141 -5.39 5.83 -0.81
CA ASN A 141 -4.95 7.21 -0.84
C ASN A 141 -5.65 7.95 0.29
N ILE A 142 -4.92 8.79 1.00
CA ILE A 142 -5.37 9.47 2.21
C ILE A 142 -4.86 10.91 2.21
N GLN A 143 -5.71 11.82 2.69
CA GLN A 143 -5.36 13.23 2.78
C GLN A 143 -5.71 13.80 4.15
N VAL A 144 -5.05 14.89 4.48
CA VAL A 144 -5.30 15.61 5.73
C VAL A 144 -5.35 17.13 5.55
#